data_0f4b6cb4018d1d0867a3a9d8f46c18e2
#
_entry.id   0f4b6cb4018d1d0867a3a9d8f46c18e2
#
_cell.length_a   1.000
_cell.length_b   1.000
_cell.length_c   1.000
_cell.angle_alpha   90.00
_cell.angle_beta   90.00
_cell.angle_gamma   90.00
#
_symmetry.space_group_name_H-M   'P 1'
#
loop_
_entity.id
_entity.type
_entity.pdbx_description
1 polymer ?
#
loop_
_entity_poly.entity_id
_entity_poly.type
_entity_poly.pdbx_seq_one_letter_code
_entity_poly.pdbx_strand_id
1 'polypeptide(L)'
;FRRVLFRSEIVRIHNLNELQDNIFKIPRDSMLYHISRNHMSRWLCARAIFPVSAFLKQVTWHKLQDVDAHRKIIFDAIVQYRHMKNTGVVAVFDRGKFDKYAHFARIGEGSLGGKGRGLAFLDNIIKRHPEFSQLPGVTVQIPKTVVLCTDVFDQFMEQNNLYQIALS
;
A
#
# COMPACT_ATOMS: atom_id res chain seq x y z
N PHE A 1 -19.88 -0.41 5.86
CA PHE A 1 -20.93 -0.46 4.82
C PHE A 1 -22.16 -1.18 5.38
N ARG A 2 -23.32 -0.52 5.43
CA ARG A 2 -24.59 -1.11 5.88
C ARG A 2 -25.38 -1.64 4.68
N ARG A 3 -25.98 -2.79 4.82
CA ARG A 3 -26.99 -3.28 3.87
C ARG A 3 -28.28 -2.49 4.09
N VAL A 4 -28.77 -1.82 3.04
CA VAL A 4 -29.86 -0.84 3.13
C VAL A 4 -31.20 -1.49 3.47
N LEU A 5 -31.43 -2.74 3.03
CA LEU A 5 -32.71 -3.41 3.11
C LEU A 5 -32.98 -4.13 4.45
N PHE A 6 -31.96 -4.46 5.26
CA PHE A 6 -32.13 -5.29 6.46
C PHE A 6 -31.40 -4.77 7.71
N ARG A 7 -30.98 -3.53 7.77
CA ARG A 7 -30.28 -2.89 8.92
C ARG A 7 -29.07 -3.66 9.48
N SER A 8 -28.61 -4.72 8.81
CA SER A 8 -27.43 -5.46 9.24
C SER A 8 -26.16 -4.81 8.72
N GLU A 9 -25.20 -4.60 9.62
CA GLU A 9 -23.85 -4.16 9.25
C GLU A 9 -23.10 -5.36 8.64
N ILE A 10 -22.60 -5.21 7.41
CA ILE A 10 -21.86 -6.26 6.71
C ILE A 10 -20.39 -6.21 7.09
N VAL A 11 -19.81 -5.01 7.04
CA VAL A 11 -18.42 -4.76 7.42
C VAL A 11 -18.27 -3.29 7.79
N ARG A 12 -17.50 -3.03 8.84
CA ARG A 12 -17.09 -1.69 9.22
C ARG A 12 -15.68 -1.45 8.73
N ILE A 13 -15.46 -0.34 8.04
CA ILE A 13 -14.19 0.02 7.42
C ILE A 13 -13.72 1.34 8.02
N HIS A 14 -12.54 1.32 8.63
CA HIS A 14 -11.96 2.47 9.33
C HIS A 14 -10.84 3.15 8.55
N ASN A 15 -10.11 2.39 7.72
CA ASN A 15 -8.93 2.86 7.01
C ASN A 15 -8.84 2.28 5.59
N LEU A 16 -7.84 2.75 4.80
CA LEU A 16 -7.63 2.30 3.43
C LEU A 16 -7.26 0.81 3.33
N ASN A 17 -6.52 0.28 4.30
CA ASN A 17 -6.12 -1.13 4.28
C ASN A 17 -7.35 -2.03 4.39
N GLU A 18 -8.22 -1.73 5.36
CA GLU A 18 -9.48 -2.45 5.53
C GLU A 18 -10.39 -2.32 4.31
N LEU A 19 -10.40 -1.14 3.65
CA LEU A 19 -11.17 -0.97 2.41
C LEU A 19 -10.63 -1.87 1.31
N GLN A 20 -9.31 -1.90 1.09
CA GLN A 20 -8.69 -2.76 0.10
C GLN A 20 -8.94 -4.26 0.36
N ASP A 21 -8.83 -4.70 1.61
CA ASP A 21 -8.99 -6.11 1.97
C ASP A 21 -10.44 -6.61 1.86
N ASN A 22 -11.39 -5.70 1.91
CA ASN A 22 -12.82 -6.03 1.92
C ASN A 22 -13.58 -5.61 0.67
N ILE A 23 -13.02 -4.78 -0.23
CA ILE A 23 -13.76 -4.20 -1.36
C ILE A 23 -14.40 -5.25 -2.27
N PHE A 24 -13.71 -6.38 -2.51
CA PHE A 24 -14.23 -7.48 -3.31
C PHE A 24 -15.23 -8.37 -2.56
N LYS A 25 -15.29 -8.25 -1.22
CA LYS A 25 -16.23 -9.00 -0.37
C LYS A 25 -17.55 -8.24 -0.14
N ILE A 26 -17.59 -6.94 -0.43
CA ILE A 26 -18.80 -6.13 -0.29
C ILE A 26 -19.88 -6.64 -1.27
N PRO A 27 -21.10 -6.95 -0.82
CA PRO A 27 -22.18 -7.40 -1.71
C PRO A 27 -22.46 -6.38 -2.83
N ARG A 28 -22.89 -6.91 -3.99
CA ARG A 28 -23.18 -6.10 -5.19
C ARG A 28 -24.10 -4.93 -4.91
N ASP A 29 -25.24 -5.19 -4.27
CA ASP A 29 -26.25 -4.16 -4.02
C ASP A 29 -25.76 -3.05 -3.09
N SER A 30 -24.96 -3.43 -2.08
CA SER A 30 -24.31 -2.48 -1.17
C SER A 30 -23.30 -1.62 -1.92
N MET A 31 -22.49 -2.22 -2.79
CA MET A 31 -21.51 -1.49 -3.60
C MET A 31 -22.20 -0.48 -4.50
N LEU A 32 -23.20 -0.90 -5.28
CA LEU A 32 -23.98 -0.03 -6.17
C LEU A 32 -24.66 1.10 -5.40
N TYR A 33 -25.25 0.81 -4.25
CA TYR A 33 -25.87 1.83 -3.39
C TYR A 33 -24.88 2.92 -2.97
N HIS A 34 -23.68 2.53 -2.56
CA HIS A 34 -22.67 3.48 -2.10
C HIS A 34 -22.03 4.28 -3.24
N ILE A 35 -21.86 3.64 -4.39
CA ILE A 35 -21.30 4.29 -5.59
C ILE A 35 -22.30 5.31 -6.14
N SER A 36 -23.56 4.92 -6.36
CA SER A 36 -24.59 5.80 -6.94
C SER A 36 -24.83 7.08 -6.12
N ARG A 37 -24.52 7.06 -4.82
CA ARG A 37 -24.65 8.21 -3.90
C ARG A 37 -23.33 8.89 -3.60
N ASN A 38 -22.25 8.51 -4.30
CA ASN A 38 -20.92 9.07 -4.13
C ASN A 38 -20.38 8.98 -2.68
N HIS A 39 -20.81 7.95 -1.95
CA HIS A 39 -20.39 7.78 -0.55
C HIS A 39 -18.91 7.48 -0.43
N MET A 40 -18.32 6.75 -1.40
CA MET A 40 -16.90 6.40 -1.39
C MET A 40 -16.01 7.66 -1.43
N SER A 41 -16.26 8.57 -2.38
CA SER A 41 -15.47 9.79 -2.48
C SER A 41 -15.67 10.72 -1.28
N ARG A 42 -16.90 10.81 -0.72
CA ARG A 42 -17.16 11.57 0.50
C ARG A 42 -16.41 10.99 1.69
N TRP A 43 -16.41 9.67 1.85
CA TRP A 43 -15.70 8.98 2.91
C TRP A 43 -14.18 9.20 2.83
N LEU A 44 -13.61 9.17 1.63
CA LEU A 44 -12.19 9.46 1.39
C LEU A 44 -11.87 10.94 1.64
N CYS A 45 -12.73 11.85 1.22
CA CYS A 45 -12.59 13.28 1.45
C CYS A 45 -12.56 13.60 2.96
N ALA A 46 -13.47 13.00 3.74
CA ALA A 46 -13.52 13.18 5.20
C ALA A 46 -12.26 12.66 5.93
N ARG A 47 -11.42 11.87 5.26
CA ARG A 47 -10.13 11.35 5.74
C ARG A 47 -8.93 12.05 5.11
N ALA A 48 -9.14 13.19 4.48
CA ALA A 48 -8.12 13.98 3.77
C ALA A 48 -7.40 13.21 2.64
N ILE A 49 -8.02 12.17 2.08
CA ILE A 49 -7.51 11.40 0.94
C ILE A 49 -8.03 12.05 -0.35
N PHE A 50 -7.69 13.32 -0.52
CA PHE A 50 -8.24 14.18 -1.57
C PHE A 50 -7.95 13.70 -3.00
N PRO A 51 -6.73 13.20 -3.36
CA PRO A 51 -6.46 12.75 -4.73
C PRO A 51 -7.38 11.64 -5.18
N VAL A 52 -7.57 10.60 -4.35
CA VAL A 52 -8.45 9.47 -4.66
C VAL A 52 -9.92 9.92 -4.68
N SER A 53 -10.32 10.77 -3.72
CA SER A 53 -11.66 11.33 -3.67
C SER A 53 -12.00 12.12 -4.94
N ALA A 54 -11.09 12.97 -5.41
CA ALA A 54 -11.26 13.77 -6.62
C ALA A 54 -11.35 12.88 -7.87
N PHE A 55 -10.48 11.88 -7.99
CA PHE A 55 -10.52 10.91 -9.07
C PHE A 55 -11.86 10.17 -9.12
N LEU A 56 -12.33 9.61 -8.00
CA LEU A 56 -13.57 8.85 -7.95
C LEU A 56 -14.82 9.69 -8.27
N LYS A 57 -14.79 11.01 -8.04
CA LYS A 57 -15.86 11.93 -8.43
C LYS A 57 -15.99 12.07 -9.94
N GLN A 58 -14.90 11.92 -10.69
CA GLN A 58 -14.87 12.05 -12.13
C GLN A 58 -15.25 10.77 -12.87
N VAL A 59 -15.24 9.62 -12.17
CA VAL A 59 -15.58 8.34 -12.77
C VAL A 59 -17.05 8.29 -13.16
N THR A 60 -17.31 7.94 -14.40
CA THR A 60 -18.67 7.83 -14.96
C THR A 60 -19.23 6.43 -14.66
N TRP A 61 -19.65 6.22 -13.42
CA TRP A 61 -20.06 4.91 -12.90
C TRP A 61 -21.17 4.23 -13.69
N HIS A 62 -22.14 4.99 -14.22
CA HIS A 62 -23.27 4.45 -14.98
C HIS A 62 -22.89 3.84 -16.34
N LYS A 63 -21.69 4.13 -16.83
CA LYS A 63 -21.17 3.51 -18.06
C LYS A 63 -20.56 2.13 -17.82
N LEU A 64 -20.32 1.76 -16.58
CA LEU A 64 -19.72 0.49 -16.20
C LEU A 64 -20.84 -0.47 -15.84
N GLN A 65 -21.03 -1.51 -16.62
CA GLN A 65 -22.08 -2.51 -16.42
C GLN A 65 -21.74 -3.51 -15.31
N ASP A 66 -20.44 -3.72 -15.05
CA ASP A 66 -19.95 -4.70 -14.10
C ASP A 66 -19.53 -4.07 -12.76
N VAL A 67 -20.04 -4.63 -11.67
CA VAL A 67 -19.67 -4.21 -10.30
C VAL A 67 -18.22 -4.54 -9.97
N ASP A 68 -17.66 -5.59 -10.55
CA ASP A 68 -16.24 -5.92 -10.35
C ASP A 68 -15.32 -4.89 -11.02
N ALA A 69 -15.74 -4.32 -12.15
CA ALA A 69 -15.05 -3.16 -12.73
C ALA A 69 -15.06 -1.94 -11.78
N HIS A 70 -16.19 -1.68 -11.10
CA HIS A 70 -16.25 -0.61 -10.09
C HIS A 70 -15.29 -0.87 -8.92
N ARG A 71 -15.28 -2.11 -8.40
CA ARG A 71 -14.38 -2.53 -7.31
C ARG A 71 -12.92 -2.35 -7.72
N LYS A 72 -12.59 -2.80 -8.93
CA LYS A 72 -11.23 -2.71 -9.48
C LYS A 72 -10.76 -1.27 -9.61
N ILE A 73 -11.56 -0.35 -10.13
CA ILE A 73 -11.22 1.07 -10.26
C ILE A 73 -10.91 1.68 -8.88
N ILE A 74 -11.74 1.41 -7.88
CA ILE A 74 -11.54 1.92 -6.53
C ILE A 74 -10.27 1.31 -5.92
N PHE A 75 -10.09 0.00 -6.06
CA PHE A 75 -8.92 -0.72 -5.57
C PHE A 75 -7.63 -0.18 -6.19
N ASP A 76 -7.57 -0.07 -7.51
CA ASP A 76 -6.39 0.40 -8.23
C ASP A 76 -6.04 1.86 -7.87
N ALA A 77 -7.05 2.73 -7.74
CA ALA A 77 -6.83 4.11 -7.31
C ALA A 77 -6.24 4.21 -5.89
N ILE A 78 -6.69 3.34 -4.97
CA ILE A 78 -6.13 3.27 -3.62
C ILE A 78 -4.70 2.73 -3.65
N VAL A 79 -4.43 1.68 -4.44
CA VAL A 79 -3.08 1.12 -4.60
C VAL A 79 -2.12 2.19 -5.12
N GLN A 80 -2.48 2.90 -6.19
CA GLN A 80 -1.66 3.97 -6.75
C GLN A 80 -1.39 5.09 -5.74
N TYR A 81 -2.41 5.52 -5.00
CA TYR A 81 -2.25 6.52 -3.96
C TYR A 81 -1.29 6.07 -2.86
N ARG A 82 -1.39 4.81 -2.42
CA ARG A 82 -0.50 4.26 -1.39
C ARG A 82 0.94 4.13 -1.90
N HIS A 83 1.14 3.69 -3.13
CA HIS A 83 2.46 3.67 -3.76
C HIS A 83 3.08 5.07 -3.81
N MET A 84 2.30 6.07 -4.23
CA MET A 84 2.75 7.45 -4.29
C MET A 84 3.10 8.00 -2.89
N LYS A 85 2.30 7.71 -1.88
CA LYS A 85 2.57 8.11 -0.48
C LYS A 85 3.80 7.43 0.11
N ASN A 86 4.05 6.18 -0.27
CA ASN A 86 5.18 5.39 0.22
C ASN A 86 6.47 5.59 -0.62
N THR A 87 6.45 6.50 -1.60
CA THR A 87 7.63 6.81 -2.40
C THR A 87 8.69 7.49 -1.53
N GLY A 88 9.85 6.86 -1.44
CA GLY A 88 10.98 7.35 -0.65
C GLY A 88 10.86 7.11 0.86
N VAL A 89 9.82 6.42 1.33
CA VAL A 89 9.64 6.07 2.74
C VAL A 89 10.11 4.63 2.99
N VAL A 90 11.06 4.48 3.90
CA VAL A 90 11.44 3.17 4.44
C VAL A 90 10.56 2.89 5.65
N ALA A 91 9.55 2.05 5.47
CA ALA A 91 8.62 1.69 6.53
C ALA A 91 9.30 0.80 7.58
N VAL A 92 8.96 0.96 8.85
CA VAL A 92 9.34 -0.02 9.89
C VAL A 92 8.51 -1.28 9.68
N PHE A 93 9.18 -2.43 9.64
CA PHE A 93 8.50 -3.72 9.52
C PHE A 93 7.89 -4.13 10.86
N ASP A 94 6.58 -4.23 10.88
CA ASP A 94 5.81 -4.81 11.98
C ASP A 94 4.98 -5.97 11.43
N ARG A 95 5.21 -7.18 11.93
CA ARG A 95 4.53 -8.39 11.47
C ARG A 95 3.00 -8.27 11.57
N GLY A 96 2.49 -7.60 12.61
CA GLY A 96 1.05 -7.41 12.84
C GLY A 96 0.41 -6.30 12.00
N LYS A 97 1.21 -5.35 11.51
CA LYS A 97 0.76 -4.14 10.80
C LYS A 97 1.42 -3.96 9.45
N PHE A 98 2.08 -5.01 8.93
CA PHE A 98 2.82 -4.91 7.69
C PHE A 98 1.89 -4.55 6.51
N ASP A 99 2.22 -3.45 5.86
CA ASP A 99 1.56 -3.06 4.64
C ASP A 99 2.05 -3.94 3.47
N LYS A 100 1.18 -4.84 3.01
CA LYS A 100 1.50 -5.73 1.87
C LYS A 100 1.84 -4.97 0.57
N TYR A 101 1.54 -3.67 0.50
CA TYR A 101 1.86 -2.79 -0.63
C TYR A 101 3.12 -1.94 -0.38
N ALA A 102 3.74 -2.02 0.80
CA ALA A 102 5.05 -1.42 1.01
C ALA A 102 6.10 -2.20 0.22
N HIS A 103 6.89 -1.49 -0.58
CA HIS A 103 7.97 -2.09 -1.36
C HIS A 103 9.30 -2.17 -0.61
N PHE A 104 9.49 -1.27 0.37
CA PHE A 104 10.73 -1.19 1.12
C PHE A 104 10.43 -1.05 2.61
N ALA A 105 11.00 -1.94 3.43
CA ALA A 105 10.84 -1.91 4.87
C ALA A 105 12.17 -2.19 5.57
N ARG A 106 12.29 -1.77 6.85
CA ARG A 106 13.44 -2.04 7.72
C ARG A 106 13.01 -2.77 8.98
N ILE A 107 13.90 -3.61 9.50
CA ILE A 107 13.81 -4.19 10.82
C ILE A 107 14.99 -3.63 11.63
N GLY A 108 14.70 -3.05 12.79
CA GLY A 108 15.65 -2.36 13.65
C GLY A 108 15.63 -0.85 13.49
N GLU A 109 16.37 -0.18 14.37
CA GLU A 109 16.48 1.28 14.46
C GLU A 109 17.83 1.83 13.99
N GLY A 110 18.79 0.93 13.76
CA GLY A 110 20.13 1.28 13.31
C GLY A 110 20.24 1.71 11.85
N SER A 111 21.45 1.73 11.33
CA SER A 111 21.71 2.10 9.93
C SER A 111 21.23 1.01 8.96
N LEU A 112 20.71 1.42 7.81
CA LEU A 112 20.38 0.51 6.69
C LEU A 112 21.62 -0.08 5.99
N GLY A 113 22.81 0.41 6.31
CA GLY A 113 24.02 0.09 5.57
C GLY A 113 24.06 0.69 4.17
N GLY A 114 25.20 0.53 3.47
CA GLY A 114 25.38 1.11 2.14
C GLY A 114 24.46 0.53 1.08
N LYS A 115 24.31 -0.80 1.03
CA LYS A 115 23.45 -1.49 0.06
C LYS A 115 21.97 -1.15 0.26
N GLY A 116 21.48 -1.15 1.50
CA GLY A 116 20.10 -0.81 1.81
C GLY A 116 19.76 0.63 1.43
N ARG A 117 20.64 1.59 1.73
CA ARG A 117 20.48 2.99 1.31
C ARG A 117 20.50 3.15 -0.21
N GLY A 118 21.41 2.46 -0.90
CA GLY A 118 21.49 2.49 -2.35
C GLY A 118 20.22 1.96 -3.02
N LEU A 119 19.68 0.84 -2.55
CA LEU A 119 18.42 0.29 -3.06
C LEU A 119 17.22 1.21 -2.80
N ALA A 120 17.12 1.80 -1.61
CA ALA A 120 16.06 2.74 -1.29
C ALA A 120 16.13 4.01 -2.17
N PHE A 121 17.32 4.48 -2.46
CA PHE A 121 17.55 5.61 -3.36
C PHE A 121 17.14 5.27 -4.80
N LEU A 122 17.54 4.10 -5.31
CA LEU A 122 17.16 3.63 -6.65
C LEU A 122 15.64 3.44 -6.78
N ASP A 123 14.97 2.88 -5.77
CA ASP A 123 13.51 2.76 -5.74
C ASP A 123 12.82 4.12 -5.88
N ASN A 124 13.36 5.13 -5.18
CA ASN A 124 12.85 6.50 -5.28
C ASN A 124 13.08 7.10 -6.68
N ILE A 125 14.25 6.89 -7.29
CA ILE A 125 14.54 7.36 -8.66
C ILE A 125 13.57 6.71 -9.65
N ILE A 126 13.46 5.38 -9.66
CA ILE A 126 12.58 4.65 -10.58
C ILE A 126 11.14 5.16 -10.49
N LYS A 127 10.64 5.39 -9.28
CA LYS A 127 9.28 5.88 -9.05
C LYS A 127 9.07 7.34 -9.51
N ARG A 128 10.12 8.16 -9.52
CA ARG A 128 10.06 9.56 -9.99
C ARG A 128 10.21 9.70 -11.51
N HIS A 129 10.65 8.65 -12.17
CA HIS A 129 10.97 8.62 -13.60
C HIS A 129 10.04 7.63 -14.32
N PRO A 130 8.80 8.04 -14.65
CA PRO A 130 7.82 7.17 -15.28
C PRO A 130 8.26 6.63 -16.65
N GLU A 131 9.27 7.25 -17.29
CA GLU A 131 9.89 6.78 -18.53
C GLU A 131 10.45 5.36 -18.40
N PHE A 132 10.93 4.95 -17.23
CA PHE A 132 11.40 3.58 -17.00
C PHE A 132 10.29 2.54 -17.10
N SER A 133 9.04 2.94 -16.88
CA SER A 133 7.87 2.05 -17.00
C SER A 133 7.32 1.97 -18.44
N GLN A 134 7.86 2.78 -19.36
CA GLN A 134 7.37 2.88 -20.74
C GLN A 134 8.25 2.10 -21.74
N LEU A 135 9.26 1.39 -21.26
CA LEU A 135 10.16 0.61 -22.12
C LEU A 135 9.44 -0.66 -22.63
N PRO A 136 9.26 -0.84 -23.93
CA PRO A 136 8.56 -2.00 -24.49
C PRO A 136 9.24 -3.30 -24.08
N GLY A 137 8.49 -4.23 -23.47
CA GLY A 137 8.98 -5.54 -23.07
C GLY A 137 9.95 -5.56 -21.88
N VAL A 138 10.19 -4.41 -21.23
CA VAL A 138 11.08 -4.30 -20.08
C VAL A 138 10.32 -3.72 -18.88
N THR A 139 10.48 -4.35 -17.73
CA THR A 139 9.98 -3.83 -16.44
C THR A 139 11.16 -3.48 -15.55
N VAL A 140 11.32 -2.20 -15.21
CA VAL A 140 12.35 -1.73 -14.28
C VAL A 140 11.74 -1.56 -12.91
N GLN A 141 12.16 -2.36 -11.94
CA GLN A 141 11.64 -2.30 -10.57
C GLN A 141 12.67 -2.79 -9.56
N ILE A 142 12.59 -2.28 -8.34
CA ILE A 142 13.27 -2.89 -7.20
C ILE A 142 12.35 -4.00 -6.65
N PRO A 143 12.87 -5.21 -6.39
CA PRO A 143 12.09 -6.25 -5.74
C PRO A 143 11.64 -5.80 -4.35
N LYS A 144 10.56 -6.39 -3.86
CA LYS A 144 10.10 -6.15 -2.50
C LYS A 144 11.21 -6.48 -1.51
N THR A 145 11.65 -5.50 -0.73
CA THR A 145 12.88 -5.57 0.07
C THR A 145 12.59 -5.30 1.54
N VAL A 146 13.13 -6.15 2.42
CA VAL A 146 13.22 -5.89 3.85
C VAL A 146 14.69 -5.87 4.24
N VAL A 147 15.14 -4.78 4.84
CA VAL A 147 16.53 -4.57 5.27
C VAL A 147 16.63 -4.78 6.77
N LEU A 148 17.56 -5.64 7.20
CA LEU A 148 17.99 -5.72 8.60
C LEU A 148 18.95 -4.57 8.86
N CYS A 149 18.64 -3.73 9.83
CA CYS A 149 19.51 -2.64 10.26
C CYS A 149 20.74 -3.16 11.02
N THR A 150 21.76 -2.33 11.17
CA THR A 150 23.03 -2.71 11.81
C THR A 150 22.88 -3.17 13.26
N ASP A 151 21.97 -2.57 14.01
CA ASP A 151 21.64 -2.96 15.38
C ASP A 151 21.12 -4.41 15.49
N VAL A 152 20.39 -4.89 14.51
CA VAL A 152 19.91 -6.29 14.44
C VAL A 152 21.09 -7.24 14.20
N PHE A 153 22.05 -6.82 13.36
CA PHE A 153 23.27 -7.58 13.14
C PHE A 153 24.12 -7.63 14.41
N ASP A 154 24.30 -6.50 15.09
CA ASP A 154 25.05 -6.42 16.35
C ASP A 154 24.41 -7.31 17.42
N GLN A 155 23.09 -7.27 17.59
CA GLN A 155 22.37 -8.17 18.50
C GLN A 155 22.59 -9.65 18.16
N PHE A 156 22.58 -10.02 16.89
CA PHE A 156 22.85 -11.38 16.45
C PHE A 156 24.26 -11.82 16.82
N MET A 157 25.25 -10.98 16.58
CA MET A 157 26.65 -11.25 16.91
C MET A 157 26.87 -11.40 18.42
N GLU A 158 26.29 -10.52 19.22
CA GLU A 158 26.38 -10.55 20.69
C GLU A 158 25.67 -11.76 21.29
N GLN A 159 24.43 -12.03 20.90
CA GLN A 159 23.64 -13.14 21.44
C GLN A 159 24.25 -14.51 21.15
N ASN A 160 25.05 -14.62 20.10
CA ASN A 160 25.70 -15.86 19.70
C ASN A 160 27.20 -15.87 20.01
N ASN A 161 27.75 -14.89 20.72
CA ASN A 161 29.18 -14.73 21.05
C ASN A 161 30.11 -14.79 19.81
N LEU A 162 29.64 -14.34 18.65
CA LEU A 162 30.35 -14.47 17.39
C LEU A 162 31.48 -13.44 17.21
N TYR A 163 31.47 -12.33 17.94
CA TYR A 163 32.53 -11.34 17.84
C TYR A 163 33.89 -11.90 18.22
N GLN A 164 33.97 -12.82 19.22
CA GLN A 164 35.22 -13.47 19.62
C GLN A 164 35.80 -14.34 18.50
N ILE A 165 34.92 -15.00 17.71
CA ILE A 165 35.31 -15.85 16.59
C ILE A 165 35.73 -15.00 15.39
N ALA A 166 35.03 -13.88 15.13
CA ALA A 166 35.30 -13.02 13.99
C ALA A 166 36.57 -12.18 14.12
N LEU A 167 37.08 -11.98 15.36
CA LEU A 167 38.29 -11.19 15.66
C LEU A 167 39.53 -12.07 15.96
N SER A 168 39.40 -13.40 16.00
CA SER A 168 40.48 -14.35 16.12
C SER A 168 41.06 -14.72 14.76
#